data_2099bb2fa10520d7a4ff1dff7a8d5435
#
_entry.id   2099bb2fa10520d7a4ff1dff7a8d5435
#
_cell.length_a   1.000
_cell.length_b   1.000
_cell.length_c   1.000
_cell.angle_alpha   90.00
_cell.angle_beta   90.00
_cell.angle_gamma   90.00
#
_symmetry.space_group_name_H-M   'P 1'
#
loop_
_entity.id
_entity.type
_entity.pdbx_description
1 polymer ?
#
loop_
_entity_poly.entity_id
_entity_poly.type
_entity_poly.pdbx_seq_one_letter_code
_entity_poly.pdbx_strand_id
1 'polypeptide(L)'
;MNICKDRGWGKKSGKYYQRTNIIAGLVSNKAIAPLVFNGSCTTRVFETWVEKVLIKELKPGQVVVMDNASFHKSEKTKALIESASCTLIFLPPYSPDLNPIEKFWANMKRWIKQKIPFFQGVYSAITSFFKLSQFNCFYYKL
;
A
#
# COMPACT_ATOMS: atom_id res chain seq x y z
N MET A 1 4.99 -12.17 0.31
CA MET A 1 4.22 -10.94 0.02
C MET A 1 4.93 -9.74 0.64
N ASN A 2 5.11 -8.72 -0.14
CA ASN A 2 5.77 -7.50 0.32
C ASN A 2 4.73 -6.41 0.51
N ILE A 3 4.77 -5.75 1.66
CA ILE A 3 3.83 -4.70 2.03
C ILE A 3 4.49 -3.33 1.96
N CYS A 4 3.75 -2.37 1.46
CA CYS A 4 4.24 -1.09 1.07
C CYS A 4 4.41 -0.08 2.19
N LYS A 5 5.30 0.77 1.89
CA LYS A 5 5.56 2.08 2.45
C LYS A 5 4.54 3.12 2.00
N ASP A 6 4.13 3.97 2.93
CA ASP A 6 3.34 5.17 2.67
C ASP A 6 3.99 6.05 1.58
N ARG A 7 3.26 6.31 0.50
CA ARG A 7 3.72 7.19 -0.59
C ARG A 7 2.71 8.30 -0.83
N GLY A 8 3.06 9.50 -0.36
CA GLY A 8 2.27 10.69 -0.59
C GLY A 8 2.44 11.27 -2.00
N TRP A 9 1.34 11.68 -2.58
CA TRP A 9 1.26 12.43 -3.84
C TRP A 9 0.87 13.87 -3.54
N GLY A 10 1.75 14.82 -3.79
CA GLY A 10 1.47 16.25 -3.64
C GLY A 10 2.29 17.08 -4.62
N LYS A 11 1.69 18.09 -5.23
CA LYS A 11 2.44 19.13 -5.94
C LYS A 11 2.94 20.19 -4.95
N LYS A 12 4.21 20.51 -5.02
CA LYS A 12 4.78 21.72 -4.41
C LYS A 12 4.25 22.95 -5.16
N SER A 13 3.18 23.53 -4.71
CA SER A 13 2.84 24.90 -4.98
C SER A 13 1.88 25.38 -3.90
N GLY A 14 2.28 26.28 -3.04
CA GLY A 14 1.61 27.16 -2.07
C GLY A 14 0.12 27.00 -1.68
N LYS A 15 -0.58 25.98 -2.16
CA LYS A 15 -1.95 25.63 -1.79
C LYS A 15 -1.94 24.31 -1.02
N TYR A 16 -2.69 24.29 0.07
CA TYR A 16 -2.92 23.12 0.91
C TYR A 16 -3.64 22.03 0.09
N TYR A 17 -2.90 21.06 -0.46
CA TYR A 17 -3.51 19.87 -1.05
C TYR A 17 -3.49 18.74 -0.04
N GLN A 18 -4.62 18.10 0.16
CA GLN A 18 -4.68 16.87 0.92
C GLN A 18 -3.76 15.82 0.26
N ARG A 19 -2.85 15.27 1.05
CA ARG A 19 -1.92 14.25 0.59
C ARG A 19 -2.68 12.94 0.40
N THR A 20 -2.69 12.44 -0.83
CA THR A 20 -3.24 11.12 -1.15
C THR A 20 -2.18 10.07 -0.96
N ASN A 21 -2.46 9.07 -0.16
CA ASN A 21 -1.59 7.95 0.13
C ASN A 21 -2.23 6.64 -0.30
N ILE A 22 -1.39 5.63 -0.51
CA ILE A 22 -1.81 4.31 -0.92
C ILE A 22 -1.02 3.23 -0.17
N ILE A 23 -1.73 2.21 0.29
CA ILE A 23 -1.16 0.99 0.86
C ILE A 23 -1.61 -0.20 -0.01
N ALA A 24 -0.71 -1.12 -0.28
CA ALA A 24 -1.03 -2.38 -0.94
C ALA A 24 0.00 -3.44 -0.60
N GLY A 25 -0.32 -4.69 -0.82
CA GLY A 25 0.62 -5.81 -0.83
C GLY A 25 1.02 -6.19 -2.25
N LEU A 26 2.11 -6.91 -2.39
CA LEU A 26 2.58 -7.45 -3.67
C LEU A 26 2.79 -8.97 -3.56
N VAL A 27 2.13 -9.71 -4.42
CA VAL A 27 2.29 -11.18 -4.54
C VAL A 27 2.52 -11.52 -6.01
N SER A 28 3.64 -12.17 -6.32
CA SER A 28 3.97 -12.59 -7.68
C SER A 28 3.80 -11.45 -8.73
N ASN A 29 4.33 -10.27 -8.41
CA ASN A 29 4.25 -9.05 -9.22
C ASN A 29 2.82 -8.47 -9.39
N LYS A 30 1.85 -8.95 -8.63
CA LYS A 30 0.48 -8.42 -8.62
C LYS A 30 0.21 -7.72 -7.30
N ALA A 31 -0.32 -6.50 -7.36
CA ALA A 31 -0.77 -5.81 -6.17
C ALA A 31 -2.05 -6.42 -5.62
N ILE A 32 -2.13 -6.56 -4.32
CA ILE A 32 -3.32 -7.03 -3.60
C ILE A 32 -3.70 -6.03 -2.52
N ALA A 33 -4.96 -6.06 -2.11
CA ALA A 33 -5.50 -5.26 -1.00
C ALA A 33 -5.17 -3.76 -1.10
N PRO A 34 -5.31 -3.08 -2.26
CA PRO A 34 -5.01 -1.67 -2.36
C PRO A 34 -6.01 -0.84 -1.55
N LEU A 35 -5.49 0.10 -0.76
CA LEU A 35 -6.27 1.10 -0.02
C LEU A 35 -5.73 2.49 -0.36
N VAL A 36 -6.60 3.36 -0.85
CA VAL A 36 -6.30 4.78 -1.10
C VAL A 36 -6.95 5.62 -0.02
N PHE A 37 -6.20 6.51 0.60
CA PHE A 37 -6.70 7.37 1.68
C PHE A 37 -6.02 8.74 1.66
N ASN A 38 -6.63 9.70 2.32
CA ASN A 38 -6.07 11.03 2.50
C ASN A 38 -5.46 11.15 3.90
N GLY A 39 -4.40 11.94 4.01
CA GLY A 39 -3.67 12.15 5.26
C GLY A 39 -2.50 11.18 5.45
N SER A 40 -1.92 11.18 6.64
CA SER A 40 -0.74 10.37 6.96
C SER A 40 -1.09 8.93 7.31
N CYS A 41 -0.22 8.00 6.96
CA CYS A 41 -0.33 6.62 7.41
C CYS A 41 0.12 6.52 8.87
N THR A 42 -0.85 6.37 9.76
CA THR A 42 -0.61 6.12 11.19
C THR A 42 -0.64 4.62 11.47
N THR A 43 -0.17 4.24 12.66
CA THR A 43 -0.29 2.85 13.13
C THR A 43 -1.74 2.38 13.09
N ARG A 44 -2.69 3.22 13.47
CA ARG A 44 -4.13 2.90 13.44
C ARG A 44 -4.65 2.65 12.04
N VAL A 45 -4.28 3.48 11.07
CA VAL A 45 -4.66 3.29 9.66
C VAL A 45 -4.09 1.99 9.12
N PHE A 46 -2.83 1.71 9.41
CA PHE A 46 -2.17 0.49 8.99
C PHE A 46 -2.81 -0.76 9.60
N GLU A 47 -3.07 -0.76 10.90
CA GLU A 47 -3.75 -1.86 11.60
C GLU A 47 -5.16 -2.10 11.03
N THR A 48 -5.91 -1.04 10.76
CA THR A 48 -7.24 -1.13 10.16
C THR A 48 -7.16 -1.77 8.76
N TRP A 49 -6.17 -1.37 7.96
CA TRP A 49 -5.96 -1.97 6.64
C TRP A 49 -5.63 -3.46 6.75
N VAL A 50 -4.74 -3.85 7.66
CA VAL A 50 -4.41 -5.27 7.90
C VAL A 50 -5.67 -6.04 8.30
N GLU A 51 -6.44 -5.52 9.24
CA GLU A 51 -7.62 -6.19 9.79
C GLU A 51 -8.78 -6.31 8.79
N LYS A 52 -9.06 -5.25 8.05
CA LYS A 52 -10.25 -5.17 7.19
C LYS A 52 -10.02 -5.58 5.74
N VAL A 53 -8.80 -5.44 5.26
CA VAL A 53 -8.50 -5.60 3.83
C VAL A 53 -7.46 -6.70 3.60
N LEU A 54 -6.28 -6.59 4.19
CA LEU A 54 -5.17 -7.51 3.92
C LEU A 54 -5.48 -8.95 4.31
N ILE A 55 -6.00 -9.17 5.49
CA ILE A 55 -6.28 -10.52 6.03
C ILE A 55 -7.18 -11.34 5.09
N LYS A 56 -8.09 -10.69 4.39
CA LYS A 56 -9.00 -11.35 3.44
C LYS A 56 -8.29 -11.87 2.20
N GLU A 57 -7.16 -11.29 1.86
CA GLU A 57 -6.35 -11.65 0.70
C GLU A 57 -5.21 -12.63 1.07
N LEU A 58 -4.90 -12.78 2.35
CA LEU A 58 -3.86 -13.69 2.82
C LEU A 58 -4.30 -15.14 2.73
N LYS A 59 -3.37 -15.98 2.28
CA LYS A 59 -3.54 -17.45 2.29
C LYS A 59 -2.66 -18.05 3.39
N PRO A 60 -3.15 -19.11 4.09
CA PRO A 60 -2.34 -19.80 5.10
C PRO A 60 -0.98 -20.24 4.55
N GLY A 61 0.06 -20.11 5.36
CA GLY A 61 1.43 -20.50 5.00
C GLY A 61 2.23 -19.41 4.26
N GLN A 62 1.63 -18.26 3.92
CA GLN A 62 2.38 -17.17 3.29
C GLN A 62 3.30 -16.46 4.29
N VAL A 63 4.42 -15.96 3.77
CA VAL A 63 5.33 -15.08 4.49
C VAL A 63 5.05 -13.64 4.09
N VAL A 64 4.72 -12.81 5.06
CA VAL A 64 4.47 -11.38 4.88
C VAL A 64 5.76 -10.63 5.20
N VAL A 65 6.31 -9.94 4.21
CA VAL A 65 7.54 -9.16 4.36
C VAL A 65 7.19 -7.67 4.38
N MET A 66 7.60 -6.98 5.42
CA MET A 66 7.39 -5.54 5.61
C MET A 66 8.71 -4.80 5.72
N ASP A 67 8.72 -3.52 5.35
CA ASP A 67 9.85 -2.67 5.68
C ASP A 67 9.88 -2.37 7.19
N ASN A 68 10.97 -1.77 7.64
CA ASN A 68 11.21 -1.51 9.07
C ASN A 68 10.57 -0.19 9.57
N ALA A 69 9.46 0.26 8.96
CA ALA A 69 8.76 1.45 9.44
C ALA A 69 8.11 1.22 10.81
N SER A 70 8.16 2.22 11.66
CA SER A 70 7.68 2.12 13.05
C SER A 70 6.19 1.74 13.14
N PHE A 71 5.37 2.27 12.23
CA PHE A 71 3.93 1.98 12.23
C PHE A 71 3.57 0.57 11.76
N HIS A 72 4.52 -0.19 11.18
CA HIS A 72 4.33 -1.60 10.84
C HIS A 72 4.53 -2.55 12.04
N LYS A 73 5.20 -2.09 13.08
CA LYS A 73 5.69 -2.94 14.18
C LYS A 73 4.74 -3.06 15.36
N SER A 74 3.44 -2.84 15.18
CA SER A 74 2.51 -3.01 16.28
C SER A 74 2.29 -4.49 16.60
N GLU A 75 2.08 -4.79 17.89
CA GLU A 75 1.72 -6.13 18.35
C GLU A 75 0.40 -6.60 17.75
N LYS A 76 -0.54 -5.68 17.53
CA LYS A 76 -1.83 -5.97 16.88
C LYS A 76 -1.64 -6.44 15.46
N THR A 77 -0.80 -5.77 14.66
CA THR A 77 -0.48 -6.18 13.29
C THR A 77 0.13 -7.58 13.26
N LYS A 78 1.09 -7.86 14.14
CA LYS A 78 1.70 -9.18 14.25
C LYS A 78 0.68 -10.26 14.59
N ALA A 79 -0.14 -10.01 15.60
CA ALA A 79 -1.19 -10.94 16.03
C ALA A 79 -2.20 -11.23 14.91
N LEU A 80 -2.63 -10.21 14.15
CA LEU A 80 -3.55 -10.36 13.03
C LEU A 80 -2.97 -11.23 11.91
N ILE A 81 -1.70 -11.03 11.55
CA ILE A 81 -1.03 -11.80 10.50
C ILE A 81 -0.82 -13.24 10.95
N GLU A 82 -0.41 -13.47 12.19
CA GLU A 82 -0.26 -14.81 12.77
C GLU A 82 -1.61 -15.53 12.89
N SER A 83 -2.70 -14.81 13.18
CA SER A 83 -4.06 -15.38 13.20
C SER A 83 -4.53 -15.88 11.83
N ALA A 84 -3.99 -15.35 10.77
CA ALA A 84 -4.22 -15.81 9.39
C ALA A 84 -3.30 -16.98 8.99
N SER A 85 -2.58 -17.58 9.93
CA SER A 85 -1.59 -18.64 9.70
C SER A 85 -0.44 -18.22 8.78
N CYS A 86 -0.07 -16.95 8.83
CA CYS A 86 1.04 -16.36 8.07
C CYS A 86 2.19 -15.96 9.00
N THR A 87 3.38 -15.89 8.42
CA THR A 87 4.59 -15.45 9.15
C THR A 87 4.93 -14.02 8.78
N LEU A 88 5.24 -13.19 9.76
CA LEU A 88 5.66 -11.81 9.56
C LEU A 88 7.17 -11.67 9.68
N ILE A 89 7.80 -11.07 8.66
CA ILE A 89 9.25 -10.76 8.64
C ILE A 89 9.43 -9.28 8.32
N PHE A 90 10.33 -8.62 9.05
CA PHE A 90 10.75 -7.26 8.76
C PHE A 90 12.07 -7.22 8.01
N LEU A 91 12.15 -6.36 6.99
CA LEU A 91 13.40 -6.10 6.30
C LEU A 91 14.39 -5.36 7.21
N PRO A 92 15.71 -5.53 6.99
CA PRO A 92 16.70 -4.74 7.69
C PRO A 92 16.46 -3.22 7.51
N PRO A 93 16.88 -2.38 8.46
CA PRO A 93 16.82 -0.93 8.30
C PRO A 93 17.53 -0.47 7.02
N TYR A 94 17.01 0.56 6.37
CA TYR A 94 17.62 1.20 5.18
C TYR A 94 17.87 0.25 3.99
N SER A 95 17.00 -0.73 3.77
CA SER A 95 17.13 -1.72 2.69
C SER A 95 15.93 -1.70 1.72
N PRO A 96 15.60 -0.54 1.08
CA PRO A 96 14.47 -0.48 0.14
C PRO A 96 14.69 -1.31 -1.12
N ASP A 97 15.94 -1.55 -1.51
CA ASP A 97 16.35 -2.39 -2.64
C ASP A 97 15.97 -3.87 -2.47
N LEU A 98 15.83 -4.33 -1.23
CA LEU A 98 15.37 -5.68 -0.91
C LEU A 98 13.84 -5.85 -0.99
N ASN A 99 13.10 -4.76 -1.22
CA ASN A 99 11.63 -4.80 -1.27
C ASN A 99 11.13 -4.68 -2.72
N PRO A 100 10.68 -5.78 -3.37
CA PRO A 100 10.22 -5.77 -4.76
C PRO A 100 9.06 -4.80 -5.03
N ILE A 101 8.26 -4.45 -4.03
CA ILE A 101 7.15 -3.52 -4.19
C ILE A 101 7.61 -2.10 -4.57
N GLU A 102 8.85 -1.75 -4.29
CA GLU A 102 9.40 -0.43 -4.68
C GLU A 102 9.45 -0.27 -6.21
N LYS A 103 9.75 -1.34 -6.95
CA LYS A 103 9.69 -1.34 -8.43
C LYS A 103 8.25 -1.18 -8.93
N PHE A 104 7.31 -1.83 -8.30
CA PHE A 104 5.89 -1.69 -8.61
C PHE A 104 5.44 -0.23 -8.41
N TRP A 105 5.81 0.40 -7.30
CA TRP A 105 5.48 1.81 -7.05
C TRP A 105 6.13 2.75 -8.04
N ALA A 106 7.37 2.51 -8.44
CA ALA A 106 8.06 3.32 -9.44
C ALA A 106 7.33 3.26 -10.80
N ASN A 107 6.91 2.10 -11.22
CA ASN A 107 6.15 1.90 -12.46
C ASN A 107 4.77 2.57 -12.40
N MET A 108 4.05 2.41 -11.30
CA MET A 108 2.77 3.08 -11.10
C MET A 108 2.90 4.59 -11.15
N LYS A 109 3.89 5.17 -10.48
CA LYS A 109 4.17 6.60 -10.50
C LYS A 109 4.45 7.12 -11.91
N ARG A 110 5.25 6.39 -12.68
CA ARG A 110 5.56 6.75 -14.06
C ARG A 110 4.29 6.76 -14.91
N TRP A 111 3.49 5.73 -14.80
CA TRP A 111 2.22 5.64 -15.52
C TRP A 111 1.26 6.77 -15.14
N ILE A 112 1.09 7.06 -13.84
CA ILE A 112 0.22 8.13 -13.37
C ILE A 112 0.69 9.49 -13.89
N LYS A 113 2.00 9.78 -13.82
CA LYS A 113 2.56 11.05 -14.35
C LYS A 113 2.25 11.25 -15.83
N GLN A 114 2.29 10.19 -16.61
CA GLN A 114 1.99 10.26 -18.06
C GLN A 114 0.49 10.42 -18.34
N LYS A 115 -0.37 9.87 -17.50
CA LYS A 115 -1.82 9.78 -17.72
C LYS A 115 -2.64 10.81 -16.95
N ILE A 116 -2.05 11.49 -15.97
CA ILE A 116 -2.77 12.45 -15.12
C ILE A 116 -3.51 13.54 -15.89
N PRO A 117 -3.01 14.08 -17.04
CA PRO A 117 -3.75 15.06 -17.84
C PRO A 117 -5.08 14.55 -18.39
N PHE A 118 -5.24 13.23 -18.49
CA PHE A 118 -6.46 12.59 -19.01
C PHE A 118 -7.49 12.24 -17.92
N PHE A 119 -7.17 12.51 -16.65
CA PHE A 119 -8.02 12.18 -15.50
C PHE A 119 -8.37 13.42 -14.68
N GLN A 120 -9.49 13.36 -13.96
CA GLN A 120 -9.95 14.42 -13.07
C GLN A 120 -9.20 14.39 -11.71
N GLY A 121 -7.90 14.18 -11.73
CA GLY A 121 -7.04 14.19 -10.55
C GLY A 121 -6.34 12.87 -10.28
N VAL A 122 -5.49 12.88 -9.25
CA VAL A 122 -4.65 11.75 -8.86
C VAL A 122 -5.47 10.52 -8.48
N TYR A 123 -6.56 10.70 -7.76
CA TYR A 123 -7.43 9.61 -7.32
C TYR A 123 -8.00 8.79 -8.48
N SER A 124 -8.55 9.49 -9.49
CA SER A 124 -9.07 8.85 -10.70
C SER A 124 -7.99 8.08 -11.45
N ALA A 125 -6.78 8.64 -11.53
CA ALA A 125 -5.64 8.00 -12.18
C ALA A 125 -5.21 6.73 -11.43
N ILE A 126 -5.11 6.77 -10.12
CA ILE A 126 -4.79 5.61 -9.27
C ILE A 126 -5.84 4.51 -9.45
N THR A 127 -7.11 4.85 -9.38
CA THR A 127 -8.22 3.91 -9.56
C THR A 127 -8.16 3.23 -10.92
N SER A 128 -7.91 4.00 -11.99
CA SER A 128 -7.80 3.46 -13.34
C SER A 128 -6.59 2.55 -13.50
N PHE A 129 -5.46 2.87 -12.87
CA PHE A 129 -4.30 2.00 -12.87
C PHE A 129 -4.62 0.62 -12.28
N PHE A 130 -5.29 0.56 -11.15
CA PHE A 130 -5.68 -0.72 -10.53
C PHE A 130 -6.76 -1.46 -11.32
N LYS A 131 -7.70 -0.78 -11.94
CA LYS A 131 -8.70 -1.41 -12.83
C LYS A 131 -8.07 -2.07 -14.04
N LEU A 132 -7.12 -1.41 -14.70
CA LEU A 132 -6.40 -1.95 -15.83
C LEU A 132 -5.54 -3.17 -15.47
N SER A 133 -5.10 -3.25 -14.23
CA SER A 133 -4.33 -4.37 -13.70
C SER A 133 -5.21 -5.53 -13.21
N GLN A 134 -6.51 -5.55 -13.50
CA GLN A 134 -7.51 -6.54 -13.07
C GLN A 134 -7.72 -6.63 -11.56
N PHE A 135 -7.64 -5.52 -10.84
CA PHE A 135 -7.86 -5.51 -9.40
C PHE A 135 -9.14 -4.76 -9.01
N ASN A 136 -9.93 -5.36 -8.14
CA ASN A 136 -10.99 -4.67 -7.43
C ASN A 136 -10.37 -3.76 -6.38
N CYS A 137 -10.45 -2.46 -6.61
CA CYS A 137 -10.05 -1.46 -5.64
C CYS A 137 -11.16 -1.40 -4.56
N PHE A 138 -10.85 -1.85 -3.36
CA PHE A 138 -11.77 -1.69 -2.23
C PHE A 138 -11.68 -0.27 -1.69
N TYR A 139 -12.81 0.41 -1.69
CA TYR A 139 -12.93 1.77 -1.15
C TYR A 139 -13.40 1.67 0.31
N TYR A 140 -12.56 2.10 1.23
CA TYR A 140 -12.99 2.40 2.58
C TYR A 140 -12.84 3.91 2.79
N LYS A 141 -13.97 4.60 2.99
CA LYS A 141 -13.98 5.93 3.59
C LYS A 141 -13.63 5.74 5.07
N LEU A 142 -12.42 6.09 5.41
CA LEU A 142 -12.03 6.21 6.81
C LEU A 142 -12.56 7.50 7.39
#